data_2b637080212fb13aff4fad3b1361486d
#
_entry.id   2b637080212fb13aff4fad3b1361486d
#
_cell.length_a   1.000
_cell.length_b   1.000
_cell.length_c   1.000
_cell.angle_alpha   90.00
_cell.angle_beta   90.00
_cell.angle_gamma   90.00
#
_symmetry.space_group_name_H-M   'P 1'
#
loop_
_entity.id
_entity.type
_entity.pdbx_description
1 polymer ?
#
loop_
_entity_poly.entity_id
_entity_poly.type
_entity_poly.pdbx_seq_one_letter_code
_entity_poly.pdbx_strand_id
1 'polypeptide(L)'
;ILDFLDEKGIVHGMAKKKVNCAEIAASVRREFPETTWVSARIEGTRLILEIQEGIPEKQSEESLSPCDLTAEKDGVITKMIVRAGVPVKKPGDICRKGEILVSGELHIMNDSQEIVRNEYVHADADIFISRQVSYYQEFSMKYSTEIPSGKTKKGMYFRIGQWCFELYNPAEKGQRCITEEFPLHITENYVLPVWFGKAELTDYVKKEGIYTQKEAMQEAGRRFRQYEKKLLQNGVQITENHVTTKVTGQSCITRGTLQITEQTGKESEINTKAREKMSESPKEQQLMSNKTGKYVFKKLRGGVTIDTSGFG
;
A
#
# COMPACT_ATOMS: atom_id res chain seq x y z
N ILE A 1 18.94 -6.40 24.87
CA ILE A 1 20.17 -7.24 25.04
C ILE A 1 20.80 -7.00 26.41
N LEU A 2 20.99 -5.76 26.87
CA LEU A 2 21.55 -5.50 28.20
C LEU A 2 20.69 -6.10 29.30
N ASP A 3 19.38 -5.90 29.27
CA ASP A 3 18.43 -6.49 30.22
C ASP A 3 18.50 -8.04 30.24
N PHE A 4 18.61 -8.64 29.03
CA PHE A 4 18.78 -10.10 28.92
C PHE A 4 20.09 -10.60 29.55
N LEU A 5 21.18 -9.84 29.42
CA LEU A 5 22.46 -10.21 30.09
C LEU A 5 22.36 -10.10 31.61
N ASP A 6 21.66 -9.07 32.10
CA ASP A 6 21.40 -8.92 33.54
C ASP A 6 20.53 -10.06 34.09
N GLU A 7 19.50 -10.50 33.37
CA GLU A 7 18.68 -11.67 33.69
C GLU A 7 19.51 -12.97 33.75
N LYS A 8 20.53 -13.08 32.89
CA LYS A 8 21.48 -14.21 32.86
C LYS A 8 22.56 -14.09 33.97
N GLY A 9 22.50 -13.05 34.78
CA GLY A 9 23.44 -12.82 35.88
C GLY A 9 24.81 -12.30 35.43
N ILE A 10 24.90 -11.75 34.22
CA ILE A 10 26.12 -11.13 33.68
C ILE A 10 26.05 -9.63 33.99
N VAL A 11 26.50 -9.31 35.20
CA VAL A 11 26.42 -7.97 35.77
C VAL A 11 27.79 -7.30 35.87
N HIS A 12 27.78 -5.97 35.98
CA HIS A 12 28.97 -5.17 36.19
C HIS A 12 29.68 -5.62 37.51
N GLY A 13 31.02 -5.76 37.45
CA GLY A 13 31.83 -6.20 38.60
C GLY A 13 32.01 -7.70 38.72
N MET A 14 31.44 -8.50 37.80
CA MET A 14 31.61 -9.94 37.78
C MET A 14 33.07 -10.35 37.52
N ALA A 15 33.53 -11.42 38.19
CA ALA A 15 34.89 -11.94 37.99
C ALA A 15 35.02 -12.55 36.58
N LYS A 16 36.07 -12.14 35.82
CA LYS A 16 36.33 -12.59 34.44
C LYS A 16 36.32 -14.10 34.24
N LYS A 17 36.78 -14.87 35.25
CA LYS A 17 36.80 -16.35 35.20
C LYS A 17 35.41 -16.97 35.13
N LYS A 18 34.35 -16.22 35.50
CA LYS A 18 32.95 -16.69 35.47
C LYS A 18 32.25 -16.31 34.15
N VAL A 19 32.89 -15.50 33.33
CA VAL A 19 32.30 -15.04 32.06
C VAL A 19 32.72 -15.96 30.93
N ASN A 20 31.76 -16.75 30.42
CA ASN A 20 31.97 -17.62 29.25
C ASN A 20 31.47 -16.91 27.99
N CYS A 21 32.40 -16.30 27.24
CA CYS A 21 32.08 -15.57 26.04
C CYS A 21 31.36 -16.40 24.96
N ALA A 22 31.74 -17.68 24.82
CA ALA A 22 31.11 -18.55 23.81
C ALA A 22 29.65 -18.86 24.17
N GLU A 23 29.38 -19.10 25.46
CA GLU A 23 28.01 -19.34 25.93
C GLU A 23 27.13 -18.10 25.86
N ILE A 24 27.69 -16.93 26.15
CA ILE A 24 27.00 -15.64 25.98
C ILE A 24 26.62 -15.41 24.53
N ALA A 25 27.57 -15.57 23.59
CA ALA A 25 27.30 -15.42 22.19
C ALA A 25 26.24 -16.41 21.66
N ALA A 26 26.28 -17.67 22.16
CA ALA A 26 25.28 -18.68 21.78
C ALA A 26 23.89 -18.37 22.38
N SER A 27 23.83 -17.87 23.62
CA SER A 27 22.55 -17.51 24.24
C SER A 27 21.91 -16.28 23.61
N VAL A 28 22.69 -15.25 23.28
CA VAL A 28 22.20 -14.07 22.56
C VAL A 28 21.68 -14.45 21.18
N ARG A 29 22.38 -15.30 20.43
CA ARG A 29 21.94 -15.77 19.10
C ARG A 29 20.63 -16.57 19.17
N ARG A 30 20.41 -17.31 20.27
CA ARG A 30 19.19 -18.10 20.47
C ARG A 30 17.98 -17.22 20.81
N GLU A 31 18.21 -16.19 21.63
CA GLU A 31 17.14 -15.29 22.09
C GLU A 31 16.76 -14.24 21.06
N PHE A 32 17.72 -13.80 20.23
CA PHE A 32 17.53 -12.78 19.21
C PHE A 32 17.78 -13.36 17.80
N PRO A 33 16.80 -14.08 17.22
CA PRO A 33 16.94 -14.76 15.93
C PRO A 33 17.17 -13.80 14.74
N GLU A 34 16.85 -12.50 14.90
CA GLU A 34 17.16 -11.45 13.93
C GLU A 34 18.66 -11.15 13.82
N THR A 35 19.52 -11.73 14.68
CA THR A 35 20.96 -11.50 14.62
C THR A 35 21.65 -12.52 13.72
N THR A 36 22.33 -12.06 12.67
CA THR A 36 23.07 -12.92 11.74
C THR A 36 24.40 -13.38 12.36
N TRP A 37 25.03 -12.53 13.14
CA TRP A 37 26.31 -12.85 13.73
C TRP A 37 26.48 -12.18 15.09
N VAL A 38 26.97 -12.95 16.06
CA VAL A 38 27.25 -12.50 17.43
C VAL A 38 28.64 -12.98 17.82
N SER A 39 29.48 -12.07 18.25
CA SER A 39 30.79 -12.35 18.84
C SER A 39 30.87 -11.71 20.24
N ALA A 40 31.41 -12.46 21.18
CA ALA A 40 31.68 -11.98 22.51
C ALA A 40 33.17 -12.17 22.82
N ARG A 41 33.83 -11.11 23.33
CA ARG A 41 35.24 -11.17 23.77
C ARG A 41 35.45 -10.28 24.98
N ILE A 42 36.48 -10.59 25.77
CA ILE A 42 36.91 -9.78 26.91
C ILE A 42 38.16 -9.03 26.53
N GLU A 43 38.11 -7.71 26.55
CA GLU A 43 39.27 -6.84 26.41
C GLU A 43 39.52 -6.06 27.71
N GLY A 44 40.61 -6.34 28.37
CA GLY A 44 40.89 -5.72 29.67
C GLY A 44 39.84 -6.10 30.72
N THR A 45 39.04 -5.14 31.16
CA THR A 45 37.91 -5.29 32.10
C THR A 45 36.55 -5.18 31.43
N ARG A 46 36.49 -5.13 30.09
CA ARG A 46 35.26 -4.93 29.35
C ARG A 46 34.87 -6.23 28.65
N LEU A 47 33.60 -6.58 28.71
CA LEU A 47 32.96 -7.57 27.83
C LEU A 47 32.49 -6.80 26.62
N ILE A 48 33.00 -7.16 25.45
CA ILE A 48 32.62 -6.57 24.16
C ILE A 48 31.74 -7.59 23.45
N LEU A 49 30.53 -7.18 23.13
CA LEU A 49 29.61 -7.91 22.29
C LEU A 49 29.51 -7.17 20.94
N GLU A 50 29.91 -7.86 19.87
CA GLU A 50 29.70 -7.37 18.52
C GLU A 50 28.53 -8.14 17.94
N ILE A 51 27.50 -7.44 17.50
CA ILE A 51 26.27 -8.00 16.98
C ILE A 51 26.04 -7.42 15.60
N GLN A 52 25.80 -8.28 14.64
CA GLN A 52 25.39 -7.91 13.31
C GLN A 52 23.94 -8.33 13.12
N GLU A 53 23.07 -7.34 12.98
CA GLU A 53 21.67 -7.58 12.62
C GLU A 53 21.63 -8.09 11.20
N GLY A 54 20.92 -9.19 10.98
CA GLY A 54 20.56 -9.67 9.65
C GLY A 54 19.34 -8.87 9.16
N ILE A 55 19.22 -8.79 7.85
CA ILE A 55 17.91 -8.55 7.27
C ILE A 55 17.12 -9.80 7.69
N PRO A 56 16.03 -9.68 8.46
CA PRO A 56 15.24 -10.86 8.78
C PRO A 56 14.89 -11.52 7.44
N GLU A 57 15.36 -12.75 7.22
CA GLU A 57 14.73 -13.57 6.20
C GLU A 57 13.25 -13.47 6.52
N LYS A 58 12.50 -12.85 5.61
CA LYS A 58 11.05 -12.86 5.62
C LYS A 58 10.73 -14.32 5.91
N GLN A 59 10.23 -14.60 7.11
CA GLN A 59 9.90 -15.97 7.51
C GLN A 59 9.16 -16.55 6.33
N SER A 60 9.84 -17.47 5.66
CA SER A 60 9.28 -18.23 4.58
C SER A 60 8.09 -18.94 5.17
N GLU A 61 6.91 -18.58 4.64
CA GLU A 61 5.77 -19.47 4.67
C GLU A 61 5.13 -19.76 6.05
N GLU A 62 4.60 -18.76 6.71
CA GLU A 62 3.19 -18.93 7.08
C GLU A 62 2.50 -19.24 5.75
N SER A 63 1.86 -20.39 5.63
CA SER A 63 1.20 -20.86 4.42
C SER A 63 0.16 -19.82 4.00
N LEU A 64 0.63 -18.81 3.24
CA LEU A 64 -0.24 -17.83 2.63
C LEU A 64 -1.23 -18.62 1.80
N SER A 65 -2.52 -18.41 2.02
CA SER A 65 -3.54 -19.10 1.26
C SER A 65 -3.29 -18.88 -0.24
N PRO A 66 -3.43 -19.92 -1.07
CA PRO A 66 -3.25 -19.78 -2.50
C PRO A 66 -4.11 -18.66 -3.06
N CYS A 67 -3.54 -17.80 -3.87
CA CYS A 67 -4.23 -16.66 -4.47
C CYS A 67 -3.77 -16.40 -5.91
N ASP A 68 -4.65 -15.76 -6.68
CA ASP A 68 -4.33 -15.13 -7.96
C ASP A 68 -4.04 -13.65 -7.75
N LEU A 69 -3.27 -13.03 -8.65
CA LEU A 69 -3.14 -11.57 -8.71
C LEU A 69 -4.02 -11.01 -9.82
N THR A 70 -4.92 -10.11 -9.46
CA THR A 70 -5.88 -9.47 -10.37
C THR A 70 -5.57 -7.98 -10.54
N ALA A 71 -5.92 -7.43 -11.71
CA ALA A 71 -5.77 -6.00 -11.98
C ALA A 71 -6.76 -5.17 -11.14
N GLU A 72 -6.27 -4.15 -10.45
CA GLU A 72 -7.12 -3.22 -9.71
C GLU A 72 -7.82 -2.20 -10.62
N LYS A 73 -7.19 -1.89 -11.75
CA LYS A 73 -7.62 -0.86 -12.69
C LYS A 73 -7.32 -1.28 -14.13
N ASP A 74 -8.01 -0.64 -15.07
CA ASP A 74 -7.75 -0.81 -16.49
C ASP A 74 -6.44 -0.12 -16.87
N GLY A 75 -5.68 -0.72 -17.76
CA GLY A 75 -4.42 -0.15 -18.25
C GLY A 75 -3.67 -1.07 -19.20
N VAL A 76 -2.48 -0.65 -19.58
CA VAL A 76 -1.54 -1.43 -20.37
C VAL A 76 -0.39 -1.84 -19.48
N ILE A 77 -0.07 -3.11 -19.42
CA ILE A 77 1.03 -3.63 -18.59
C ILE A 77 2.35 -3.13 -19.18
N THR A 78 3.10 -2.35 -18.41
CA THR A 78 4.41 -1.83 -18.83
C THR A 78 5.56 -2.70 -18.36
N LYS A 79 5.43 -3.27 -17.16
CA LYS A 79 6.45 -4.12 -16.54
C LYS A 79 5.79 -5.16 -15.67
N MET A 80 6.31 -6.38 -15.69
CA MET A 80 5.88 -7.48 -14.84
C MET A 80 7.10 -8.29 -14.41
N ILE A 81 7.24 -8.53 -13.12
CA ILE A 81 8.26 -9.39 -12.52
C ILE A 81 7.53 -10.39 -11.64
N VAL A 82 7.44 -11.64 -12.09
CA VAL A 82 6.75 -12.71 -11.37
C VAL A 82 7.80 -13.47 -10.53
N ARG A 83 7.51 -13.62 -9.23
CA ARG A 83 8.30 -14.41 -8.28
C ARG A 83 7.67 -15.77 -8.01
N ALA A 84 6.33 -15.83 -7.95
CA ALA A 84 5.56 -17.06 -7.78
C ALA A 84 4.27 -17.01 -8.57
N GLY A 85 3.80 -18.16 -9.09
CA GLY A 85 2.62 -18.27 -9.94
C GLY A 85 2.95 -18.29 -11.43
N VAL A 86 1.91 -18.35 -12.25
CA VAL A 86 2.01 -18.41 -13.73
C VAL A 86 1.47 -17.12 -14.32
N PRO A 87 2.27 -16.36 -15.11
CA PRO A 87 1.79 -15.15 -15.75
C PRO A 87 0.76 -15.49 -16.84
N VAL A 88 -0.44 -14.93 -16.73
CA VAL A 88 -1.53 -15.04 -17.70
C VAL A 88 -1.41 -13.94 -18.76
N LYS A 89 -0.85 -12.80 -18.37
CA LYS A 89 -0.62 -11.62 -19.23
C LYS A 89 0.87 -11.32 -19.32
N LYS A 90 1.24 -10.52 -20.33
CA LYS A 90 2.62 -10.11 -20.60
C LYS A 90 2.72 -8.58 -20.66
N PRO A 91 3.91 -8.01 -20.49
CA PRO A 91 4.14 -6.60 -20.81
C PRO A 91 3.72 -6.27 -22.24
N GLY A 92 2.96 -5.18 -22.40
CA GLY A 92 2.31 -4.78 -23.66
C GLY A 92 0.83 -5.15 -23.76
N ASP A 93 0.35 -6.09 -22.95
CA ASP A 93 -1.06 -6.49 -22.97
C ASP A 93 -1.94 -5.46 -22.24
N ILE A 94 -3.18 -5.35 -22.72
CA ILE A 94 -4.23 -4.58 -22.06
C ILE A 94 -4.82 -5.44 -20.94
N CYS A 95 -4.94 -4.86 -19.76
CA CYS A 95 -5.64 -5.48 -18.63
C CYS A 95 -6.88 -4.66 -18.25
N ARG A 96 -7.91 -5.35 -17.80
CA ARG A 96 -9.13 -4.76 -17.25
C ARG A 96 -9.22 -5.04 -15.76
N LYS A 97 -9.88 -4.15 -15.05
CA LYS A 97 -10.12 -4.31 -13.62
C LYS A 97 -10.77 -5.69 -13.31
N GLY A 98 -10.17 -6.42 -12.36
CA GLY A 98 -10.61 -7.76 -11.95
C GLY A 98 -10.10 -8.90 -12.84
N GLU A 99 -9.36 -8.61 -13.91
CA GLU A 99 -8.76 -9.62 -14.78
C GLU A 99 -7.52 -10.23 -14.12
N ILE A 100 -7.39 -11.56 -14.20
CA ILE A 100 -6.23 -12.28 -13.63
C ILE A 100 -4.99 -11.95 -14.45
N LEU A 101 -3.96 -11.46 -13.78
CA LEU A 101 -2.66 -11.13 -14.35
C LEU A 101 -1.64 -12.25 -14.13
N VAL A 102 -1.64 -12.80 -12.92
CA VAL A 102 -0.81 -13.96 -12.54
C VAL A 102 -1.70 -14.95 -11.82
N SER A 103 -1.70 -16.18 -12.30
CA SER A 103 -2.45 -17.27 -11.67
C SER A 103 -1.60 -17.98 -10.63
N GLY A 104 -2.18 -18.26 -9.47
CA GLY A 104 -1.61 -19.15 -8.47
C GLY A 104 -1.82 -20.64 -8.75
N GLU A 105 -2.44 -21.01 -9.88
CA GLU A 105 -2.63 -22.39 -10.30
C GLU A 105 -1.46 -22.84 -11.19
N LEU A 106 -0.74 -23.87 -10.75
CA LEU A 106 0.37 -24.49 -11.46
C LEU A 106 -0.09 -25.83 -12.03
N HIS A 107 0.01 -25.99 -13.35
CA HIS A 107 -0.25 -27.26 -14.02
C HIS A 107 1.03 -28.08 -14.12
N ILE A 108 1.11 -29.19 -13.40
CA ILE A 108 2.23 -30.11 -13.51
C ILE A 108 1.93 -31.11 -14.61
N MET A 109 2.76 -31.08 -15.65
CA MET A 109 2.65 -31.92 -16.84
C MET A 109 3.65 -33.08 -16.79
N ASN A 110 3.25 -34.22 -17.40
CA ASN A 110 4.17 -35.34 -17.67
C ASN A 110 4.94 -35.09 -18.97
N ASP A 111 5.84 -36.02 -19.31
CA ASP A 111 6.64 -35.98 -20.56
C ASP A 111 5.78 -36.00 -21.84
N SER A 112 4.50 -36.44 -21.73
CA SER A 112 3.52 -36.48 -22.80
C SER A 112 2.68 -35.21 -22.90
N GLN A 113 3.02 -34.15 -22.14
CA GLN A 113 2.29 -32.87 -22.03
C GLN A 113 0.84 -33.00 -21.50
N GLU A 114 0.54 -34.05 -20.74
CA GLU A 114 -0.73 -34.22 -20.06
C GLU A 114 -0.63 -33.65 -18.63
N ILE A 115 -1.69 -32.93 -18.17
CA ILE A 115 -1.75 -32.40 -16.81
C ILE A 115 -1.93 -33.58 -15.85
N VAL A 116 -0.93 -33.83 -15.00
CA VAL A 116 -0.94 -34.90 -14.00
C VAL A 116 -1.62 -34.42 -12.73
N ARG A 117 -1.34 -33.18 -12.31
CA ARG A 117 -1.96 -32.55 -11.13
C ARG A 117 -1.88 -31.03 -11.23
N ASN A 118 -2.77 -30.38 -10.50
CA ASN A 118 -2.74 -28.95 -10.26
C ASN A 118 -2.17 -28.69 -8.86
N GLU A 119 -1.23 -27.79 -8.76
CA GLU A 119 -0.74 -27.24 -7.48
C GLU A 119 -1.20 -25.80 -7.36
N TYR A 120 -1.48 -25.36 -6.14
CA TYR A 120 -1.96 -24.03 -5.86
C TYR A 120 -0.94 -23.32 -4.97
N VAL A 121 -0.44 -22.17 -5.42
CA VAL A 121 0.53 -21.35 -4.73
C VAL A 121 -0.02 -19.94 -4.50
N HIS A 122 0.55 -19.23 -3.55
CA HIS A 122 0.34 -17.81 -3.40
C HIS A 122 1.07 -17.08 -4.53
N ALA A 123 0.33 -16.46 -5.46
CA ALA A 123 0.94 -15.70 -6.55
C ALA A 123 1.61 -14.44 -6.02
N ASP A 124 2.86 -14.20 -6.44
CA ASP A 124 3.65 -13.01 -6.05
C ASP A 124 4.32 -12.41 -7.29
N ALA A 125 4.03 -11.14 -7.55
CA ALA A 125 4.61 -10.41 -8.67
C ALA A 125 4.57 -8.89 -8.46
N ASP A 126 5.55 -8.19 -9.03
CA ASP A 126 5.50 -6.73 -9.21
C ASP A 126 5.00 -6.41 -10.61
N ILE A 127 3.81 -5.82 -10.68
CA ILE A 127 3.14 -5.52 -11.93
C ILE A 127 2.88 -4.02 -12.00
N PHE A 128 3.30 -3.39 -13.10
CA PHE A 128 3.10 -1.98 -13.36
C PHE A 128 2.25 -1.79 -14.60
N ILE A 129 1.26 -0.91 -14.51
CA ILE A 129 0.38 -0.54 -15.61
C ILE A 129 0.50 0.93 -15.94
N SER A 130 0.40 1.24 -17.23
CA SER A 130 0.27 2.59 -17.74
C SER A 130 -1.18 2.86 -18.11
N ARG A 131 -1.71 4.00 -17.67
CA ARG A 131 -3.06 4.46 -18.02
C ARG A 131 -3.17 5.98 -18.07
N GLN A 132 -4.18 6.44 -18.74
CA GLN A 132 -4.48 7.86 -18.83
C GLN A 132 -5.48 8.28 -17.75
N VAL A 133 -5.19 9.40 -17.08
CA VAL A 133 -6.04 9.99 -16.05
C VAL A 133 -6.41 11.41 -16.44
N SER A 134 -7.68 11.74 -16.35
CA SER A 134 -8.15 13.11 -16.56
C SER A 134 -7.96 13.95 -15.31
N TYR A 135 -7.43 15.15 -15.50
CA TYR A 135 -7.36 16.17 -14.46
C TYR A 135 -8.32 17.29 -14.78
N TYR A 136 -9.16 17.67 -13.85
CA TYR A 136 -10.04 18.82 -13.94
C TYR A 136 -10.09 19.54 -12.60
N GLN A 137 -9.82 20.84 -12.63
CA GLN A 137 -9.97 21.70 -11.48
C GLN A 137 -10.43 23.08 -11.92
N GLU A 138 -11.44 23.59 -11.24
CA GLU A 138 -11.96 24.92 -11.42
C GLU A 138 -12.01 25.66 -10.09
N PHE A 139 -11.72 26.94 -10.10
CA PHE A 139 -11.93 27.83 -8.96
C PHE A 139 -12.34 29.23 -9.42
N SER A 140 -13.10 29.92 -8.55
CA SER A 140 -13.52 31.29 -8.80
C SER A 140 -12.36 32.25 -8.77
N MET A 141 -12.42 33.29 -9.62
CA MET A 141 -11.50 34.42 -9.54
C MET A 141 -11.66 35.25 -8.26
N LYS A 142 -12.85 35.19 -7.62
CA LYS A 142 -13.07 35.78 -6.28
C LYS A 142 -12.62 34.80 -5.23
N TYR A 143 -11.80 35.26 -4.31
CA TYR A 143 -11.36 34.45 -3.17
C TYR A 143 -11.64 35.15 -1.85
N SER A 144 -11.81 34.39 -0.82
CA SER A 144 -11.88 34.86 0.56
C SER A 144 -10.75 34.20 1.34
N THR A 145 -9.91 35.02 1.94
CA THR A 145 -8.85 34.53 2.81
C THR A 145 -9.03 35.08 4.21
N GLU A 146 -8.70 34.29 5.20
CA GLU A 146 -8.69 34.72 6.59
C GLU A 146 -7.28 35.22 6.90
N ILE A 147 -7.17 36.49 7.24
CA ILE A 147 -5.93 37.13 7.66
C ILE A 147 -5.97 37.44 9.16
N PRO A 148 -4.86 37.28 9.89
CA PRO A 148 -4.82 37.69 11.29
C PRO A 148 -5.02 39.19 11.40
N SER A 149 -5.92 39.59 12.31
CA SER A 149 -6.22 41.00 12.55
C SER A 149 -5.13 41.74 13.35
N GLY A 150 -4.08 41.03 13.74
CA GLY A 150 -3.00 41.54 14.59
C GLY A 150 -3.34 41.54 16.08
N LYS A 151 -4.53 41.21 16.48
CA LYS A 151 -4.89 41.06 17.89
C LYS A 151 -4.68 39.61 18.32
N THR A 152 -3.71 39.41 19.19
CA THR A 152 -3.40 38.10 19.77
C THR A 152 -3.55 38.17 21.27
N LYS A 153 -4.36 37.26 21.83
CA LYS A 153 -4.49 37.04 23.27
C LYS A 153 -3.65 35.81 23.62
N LYS A 154 -2.87 35.90 24.71
CA LYS A 154 -2.07 34.79 25.22
C LYS A 154 -2.75 34.20 26.42
N GLY A 155 -2.82 32.88 26.47
CA GLY A 155 -3.35 32.11 27.57
C GLY A 155 -2.37 31.03 28.00
N MET A 156 -2.63 30.44 29.13
CA MET A 156 -1.87 29.31 29.65
C MET A 156 -2.84 28.22 30.08
N TYR A 157 -2.42 26.98 29.99
CA TYR A 157 -3.15 25.86 30.54
C TYR A 157 -2.17 24.84 31.12
N PHE A 158 -2.66 23.99 31.98
CA PHE A 158 -1.89 22.83 32.41
C PHE A 158 -2.79 21.59 32.39
N ARG A 159 -2.18 20.46 32.11
CA ARG A 159 -2.85 19.18 32.00
C ARG A 159 -2.17 18.16 32.91
N ILE A 160 -2.97 17.46 33.71
CA ILE A 160 -2.55 16.38 34.61
C ILE A 160 -3.32 15.13 34.20
N GLY A 161 -2.67 14.18 33.57
CA GLY A 161 -3.34 13.00 33.02
C GLY A 161 -4.46 13.38 32.05
N GLN A 162 -5.73 13.14 32.43
CA GLN A 162 -6.92 13.47 31.62
C GLN A 162 -7.54 14.85 31.96
N TRP A 163 -7.09 15.51 33.03
CA TRP A 163 -7.62 16.79 33.48
C TRP A 163 -6.87 17.95 32.84
N CYS A 164 -7.61 18.84 32.16
CA CYS A 164 -7.08 20.06 31.55
C CYS A 164 -7.67 21.28 32.26
N PHE A 165 -6.80 22.17 32.70
CA PHE A 165 -7.17 23.41 33.39
C PHE A 165 -6.74 24.57 32.52
N GLU A 166 -7.69 25.24 31.89
CA GLU A 166 -7.48 26.38 31.01
C GLU A 166 -7.56 27.70 31.79
N LEU A 167 -6.50 28.50 31.67
CA LEU A 167 -6.43 29.83 32.28
C LEU A 167 -6.65 30.93 31.23
N TYR A 168 -7.51 30.67 30.28
CA TYR A 168 -7.91 31.62 29.24
C TYR A 168 -9.36 31.37 28.85
N ASN A 169 -10.01 32.40 28.28
CA ASN A 169 -11.36 32.24 27.76
C ASN A 169 -11.31 31.37 26.48
N PRO A 170 -12.28 30.46 26.29
CA PRO A 170 -12.36 29.67 25.08
C PRO A 170 -12.42 30.56 23.84
N ALA A 171 -11.93 30.04 22.73
CA ALA A 171 -11.86 30.75 21.46
C ALA A 171 -13.30 31.13 21.00
N GLU A 172 -13.50 32.42 20.72
CA GLU A 172 -14.77 32.94 20.18
C GLU A 172 -14.83 32.67 18.66
N LYS A 173 -16.04 32.85 18.09
CA LYS A 173 -16.26 32.70 16.66
C LYS A 173 -15.39 33.67 15.85
N GLY A 174 -14.54 33.14 14.99
CA GLY A 174 -13.54 33.91 14.21
C GLY A 174 -12.16 33.99 14.83
N GLN A 175 -11.94 33.35 15.98
CA GLN A 175 -10.62 33.18 16.58
C GLN A 175 -10.05 31.80 16.30
N ARG A 176 -8.74 31.70 16.15
CA ARG A 176 -8.01 30.43 16.14
C ARG A 176 -7.12 30.37 17.37
N CYS A 177 -7.19 29.23 18.05
CA CYS A 177 -6.31 28.92 19.17
C CYS A 177 -5.23 27.95 18.70
N ILE A 178 -3.97 28.37 18.87
CA ILE A 178 -2.80 27.51 18.67
C ILE A 178 -2.23 27.22 20.05
N THR A 179 -2.04 25.93 20.35
CA THR A 179 -1.53 25.47 21.64
C THR A 179 -0.19 24.76 21.47
N GLU A 180 0.74 25.07 22.35
CA GLU A 180 2.03 24.38 22.47
C GLU A 180 2.12 23.76 23.85
N GLU A 181 2.41 22.45 23.93
CA GLU A 181 2.53 21.71 25.19
C GLU A 181 3.98 21.34 25.50
N PHE A 182 4.35 21.51 26.74
CA PHE A 182 5.67 21.15 27.27
C PHE A 182 5.49 20.17 28.44
N PRO A 183 6.01 18.94 28.34
CA PRO A 183 5.99 18.00 29.44
C PRO A 183 6.90 18.45 30.58
N LEU A 184 6.49 18.22 31.83
CA LEU A 184 7.30 18.52 32.98
C LEU A 184 8.29 17.37 33.26
N HIS A 185 9.58 17.66 33.14
CA HIS A 185 10.67 16.72 33.44
C HIS A 185 11.20 16.95 34.85
N ILE A 186 11.35 15.91 35.64
CA ILE A 186 12.11 15.95 36.91
C ILE A 186 13.58 15.67 36.64
N THR A 187 13.86 14.71 35.74
CA THR A 187 15.19 14.37 35.25
C THR A 187 15.13 14.13 33.75
N GLU A 188 16.26 14.01 33.06
CA GLU A 188 16.32 13.72 31.62
C GLU A 188 15.52 12.49 31.22
N ASN A 189 15.41 11.49 32.12
CA ASN A 189 14.74 10.21 31.85
C ASN A 189 13.39 10.05 32.57
N TYR A 190 12.95 11.02 33.37
CA TYR A 190 11.69 10.93 34.09
C TYR A 190 10.76 12.09 33.81
N VAL A 191 9.69 11.78 33.08
CA VAL A 191 8.63 12.73 32.68
C VAL A 191 7.43 12.53 33.58
N LEU A 192 6.97 13.59 34.22
CA LEU A 192 5.71 13.56 34.97
C LEU A 192 4.52 13.58 34.02
N PRO A 193 3.38 12.97 34.38
CA PRO A 193 2.13 13.05 33.61
C PRO A 193 1.46 14.44 33.77
N VAL A 194 2.29 15.49 33.72
CA VAL A 194 1.89 16.89 33.84
C VAL A 194 2.50 17.66 32.68
N TRP A 195 1.67 18.40 31.97
CA TRP A 195 2.06 19.24 30.86
C TRP A 195 1.68 20.68 31.15
N PHE A 196 2.55 21.57 30.82
CA PHE A 196 2.31 23.00 30.81
C PHE A 196 2.18 23.49 29.37
N GLY A 197 1.13 24.21 29.07
CA GLY A 197 0.85 24.67 27.73
C GLY A 197 0.68 26.18 27.63
N LYS A 198 1.07 26.73 26.50
CA LYS A 198 0.77 28.10 26.08
C LYS A 198 -0.31 28.05 25.01
N ALA A 199 -1.28 28.95 25.10
CA ALA A 199 -2.32 29.14 24.10
C ALA A 199 -2.19 30.55 23.50
N GLU A 200 -2.21 30.62 22.17
CA GLU A 200 -2.31 31.88 21.44
C GLU A 200 -3.64 31.93 20.69
N LEU A 201 -4.49 32.87 21.08
CA LEU A 201 -5.78 33.13 20.43
C LEU A 201 -5.62 34.33 19.52
N THR A 202 -5.73 34.11 18.22
CA THR A 202 -5.59 35.16 17.21
C THR A 202 -6.91 35.41 16.52
N ASP A 203 -7.32 36.66 16.46
CA ASP A 203 -8.52 37.08 15.71
C ASP A 203 -8.22 37.04 14.22
N TYR A 204 -9.12 36.44 13.43
CA TYR A 204 -9.04 36.37 11.98
C TYR A 204 -10.20 37.15 11.34
N VAL A 205 -9.86 37.94 10.35
CA VAL A 205 -10.82 38.71 9.55
C VAL A 205 -10.84 38.16 8.15
N LYS A 206 -12.03 37.92 7.61
CA LYS A 206 -12.20 37.54 6.21
C LYS A 206 -11.91 38.73 5.31
N LYS A 207 -10.93 38.57 4.42
CA LYS A 207 -10.64 39.53 3.36
C LYS A 207 -11.02 38.92 2.03
N GLU A 208 -11.88 39.59 1.31
CA GLU A 208 -12.23 39.21 -0.05
C GLU A 208 -11.28 39.87 -1.05
N GLY A 209 -10.95 39.19 -2.09
CA GLY A 209 -10.10 39.66 -3.16
C GLY A 209 -10.48 39.03 -4.51
N ILE A 210 -9.90 39.57 -5.56
CA ILE A 210 -10.04 39.03 -6.92
C ILE A 210 -8.62 38.73 -7.39
N TYR A 211 -8.39 37.51 -7.85
CA TYR A 211 -7.12 37.10 -8.45
C TYR A 211 -6.88 37.88 -9.75
N THR A 212 -5.70 38.42 -9.90
CA THR A 212 -5.22 38.83 -11.22
C THR A 212 -4.98 37.59 -12.08
N GLN A 213 -4.89 37.75 -13.40
CA GLN A 213 -4.61 36.62 -14.31
C GLN A 213 -3.33 35.88 -13.92
N LYS A 214 -2.28 36.61 -13.54
CA LYS A 214 -0.99 36.03 -13.11
C LYS A 214 -1.12 35.24 -11.81
N GLU A 215 -1.80 35.78 -10.81
CA GLU A 215 -2.04 35.11 -9.53
C GLU A 215 -2.91 33.87 -9.71
N ALA A 216 -3.95 33.93 -10.57
CA ALA A 216 -4.78 32.77 -10.87
C ALA A 216 -3.97 31.65 -11.53
N MET A 217 -3.06 31.98 -12.46
CA MET A 217 -2.16 30.98 -13.06
C MET A 217 -1.19 30.40 -12.05
N GLN A 218 -0.66 31.19 -11.13
CA GLN A 218 0.23 30.70 -10.05
C GLN A 218 -0.51 29.79 -9.10
N GLU A 219 -1.74 30.16 -8.70
CA GLU A 219 -2.60 29.34 -7.83
C GLU A 219 -3.00 28.03 -8.51
N ALA A 220 -3.35 28.06 -9.79
CA ALA A 220 -3.61 26.85 -10.58
C ALA A 220 -2.40 25.92 -10.60
N GLY A 221 -1.21 26.47 -10.86
CA GLY A 221 0.04 25.70 -10.81
C GLY A 221 0.37 25.15 -9.43
N ARG A 222 0.07 25.90 -8.36
CA ARG A 222 0.24 25.41 -6.97
C ARG A 222 -0.66 24.22 -6.68
N ARG A 223 -1.94 24.30 -7.05
CA ARG A 223 -2.91 23.21 -6.87
C ARG A 223 -2.55 21.99 -7.68
N PHE A 224 -2.11 22.18 -8.92
CA PHE A 224 -1.65 21.09 -9.76
C PHE A 224 -0.43 20.39 -9.16
N ARG A 225 0.60 21.11 -8.70
CA ARG A 225 1.76 20.53 -8.01
C ARG A 225 1.37 19.77 -6.73
N GLN A 226 0.34 20.23 -6.00
CA GLN A 226 -0.17 19.48 -4.85
C GLN A 226 -0.80 18.14 -5.25
N TYR A 227 -1.49 18.13 -6.40
CA TYR A 227 -2.06 16.89 -6.97
C TYR A 227 -0.94 15.94 -7.43
N GLU A 228 0.05 16.43 -8.16
CA GLU A 228 1.22 15.64 -8.56
C GLU A 228 1.94 15.03 -7.35
N LYS A 229 2.14 15.85 -6.29
CA LYS A 229 2.76 15.35 -5.06
C LYS A 229 1.96 14.21 -4.41
N LYS A 230 0.62 14.31 -4.41
CA LYS A 230 -0.23 13.23 -3.88
C LYS A 230 -0.11 11.95 -4.72
N LEU A 231 -0.05 12.06 -6.04
CA LEU A 231 0.17 10.90 -6.91
C LEU A 231 1.51 10.23 -6.60
N LEU A 232 2.60 11.01 -6.51
CA LEU A 232 3.93 10.50 -6.19
C LEU A 232 3.99 9.83 -4.80
N GLN A 233 3.33 10.41 -3.79
CA GLN A 233 3.24 9.83 -2.45
C GLN A 233 2.51 8.47 -2.45
N ASN A 234 1.60 8.25 -3.38
CA ASN A 234 0.90 6.99 -3.58
C ASN A 234 1.66 6.01 -4.52
N GLY A 235 2.93 6.30 -4.83
CA GLY A 235 3.73 5.44 -5.70
C GLY A 235 3.40 5.55 -7.20
N VAL A 236 2.56 6.53 -7.60
CA VAL A 236 2.18 6.74 -8.99
C VAL A 236 3.21 7.66 -9.67
N GLN A 237 3.77 7.23 -10.79
CA GLN A 237 4.69 8.01 -11.59
C GLN A 237 3.96 8.65 -12.77
N ILE A 238 4.22 9.95 -13.01
CA ILE A 238 3.67 10.67 -14.16
C ILE A 238 4.71 10.61 -15.28
N THR A 239 4.33 10.03 -16.43
CA THR A 239 5.19 9.89 -17.61
C THR A 239 4.97 11.02 -18.61
N GLU A 240 3.72 11.48 -18.79
CA GLU A 240 3.38 12.58 -19.69
C GLU A 240 2.33 13.49 -19.06
N ASN A 241 2.41 14.78 -19.39
CA ASN A 241 1.52 15.80 -18.85
C ASN A 241 1.00 16.69 -19.99
N HIS A 242 -0.30 16.61 -20.26
CA HIS A 242 -1.02 17.41 -21.24
C HIS A 242 -2.09 18.28 -20.59
N VAL A 243 -1.75 18.93 -19.47
CA VAL A 243 -2.64 19.79 -18.70
C VAL A 243 -2.48 21.24 -19.13
N THR A 244 -3.59 21.91 -19.39
CA THR A 244 -3.64 23.31 -19.78
C THR A 244 -4.50 24.12 -18.82
N THR A 245 -4.11 25.38 -18.58
CA THR A 245 -4.85 26.31 -17.72
C THR A 245 -5.43 27.44 -18.55
N LYS A 246 -6.72 27.70 -18.39
CA LYS A 246 -7.43 28.81 -19.02
C LYS A 246 -8.06 29.70 -17.94
N VAL A 247 -7.72 30.98 -17.96
CA VAL A 247 -8.28 31.99 -17.06
C VAL A 247 -9.39 32.73 -17.80
N THR A 248 -10.57 32.78 -17.18
CA THR A 248 -11.73 33.58 -17.64
C THR A 248 -12.00 34.70 -16.63
N GLY A 249 -12.89 35.66 -16.96
CA GLY A 249 -13.21 36.74 -16.03
C GLY A 249 -13.86 36.28 -14.72
N GLN A 250 -14.42 35.07 -14.67
CA GLN A 250 -15.15 34.55 -13.49
C GLN A 250 -14.43 33.37 -12.81
N SER A 251 -13.73 32.53 -13.59
CA SER A 251 -13.08 31.34 -13.08
C SER A 251 -11.74 31.04 -13.77
N CYS A 252 -10.91 30.28 -13.10
CA CYS A 252 -9.71 29.67 -13.65
C CYS A 252 -9.93 28.16 -13.74
N ILE A 253 -9.81 27.61 -14.95
CA ILE A 253 -10.03 26.20 -15.25
C ILE A 253 -8.71 25.57 -15.67
N THR A 254 -8.31 24.54 -14.98
CA THR A 254 -7.15 23.70 -15.33
C THR A 254 -7.67 22.32 -15.69
N ARG A 255 -7.41 21.88 -16.92
CA ARG A 255 -7.88 20.58 -17.42
C ARG A 255 -6.88 19.95 -18.37
N GLY A 256 -6.91 18.65 -18.42
CA GLY A 256 -6.08 17.88 -19.35
C GLY A 256 -6.00 16.43 -18.97
N THR A 257 -5.02 15.76 -19.52
CA THR A 257 -4.77 14.34 -19.29
C THR A 257 -3.33 14.13 -18.84
N LEU A 258 -3.15 13.17 -17.96
CA LEU A 258 -1.85 12.71 -17.48
C LEU A 258 -1.71 11.24 -17.87
N GLN A 259 -0.57 10.88 -18.44
CA GLN A 259 -0.18 9.49 -18.58
C GLN A 259 0.57 9.11 -17.31
N ILE A 260 0.09 8.08 -16.63
CA ILE A 260 0.66 7.63 -15.36
C ILE A 260 1.05 6.17 -15.41
N THR A 261 2.05 5.82 -14.61
CA THR A 261 2.42 4.42 -14.33
C THR A 261 2.25 4.17 -12.85
N GLU A 262 1.50 3.13 -12.51
CA GLU A 262 1.24 2.74 -11.14
C GLU A 262 1.36 1.22 -10.97
N GLN A 263 1.63 0.79 -9.74
CA GLN A 263 1.64 -0.63 -9.40
C GLN A 263 0.20 -1.14 -9.31
N THR A 264 -0.02 -2.38 -9.74
CA THR A 264 -1.28 -3.11 -9.64
C THR A 264 -1.02 -4.54 -9.20
N GLY A 265 -2.06 -5.27 -8.81
CA GLY A 265 -1.94 -6.64 -8.34
C GLY A 265 -2.63 -6.78 -6.99
N LYS A 266 -3.94 -7.03 -7.03
CA LYS A 266 -4.73 -7.35 -5.84
C LYS A 266 -4.85 -8.86 -5.72
N GLU A 267 -4.59 -9.39 -4.53
CA GLU A 267 -4.81 -10.78 -4.20
C GLU A 267 -6.30 -11.13 -4.32
N SER A 268 -6.56 -12.26 -4.96
CA SER A 268 -7.89 -12.84 -5.11
C SER A 268 -7.81 -14.33 -4.74
N GLU A 269 -8.62 -14.74 -3.77
CA GLU A 269 -8.66 -16.13 -3.33
C GLU A 269 -9.03 -17.09 -4.47
N ILE A 270 -8.28 -18.18 -4.57
CA ILE A 270 -8.58 -19.24 -5.53
C ILE A 270 -9.65 -20.16 -4.94
N ASN A 271 -10.80 -20.25 -5.60
CA ASN A 271 -11.80 -21.24 -5.25
C ASN A 271 -11.37 -22.62 -5.81
N THR A 272 -10.48 -23.30 -5.11
CA THR A 272 -9.90 -24.60 -5.50
C THR A 272 -10.97 -25.63 -5.80
N LYS A 273 -12.04 -25.68 -4.99
CA LYS A 273 -13.17 -26.63 -5.17
C LYS A 273 -13.97 -26.39 -6.45
N ALA A 274 -14.07 -25.14 -6.90
CA ALA A 274 -14.77 -24.82 -8.15
C ALA A 274 -13.90 -25.15 -9.37
N ARG A 275 -12.58 -24.94 -9.28
CA ARG A 275 -11.65 -25.23 -10.39
C ARG A 275 -11.39 -26.73 -10.57
N GLU A 276 -11.28 -27.51 -9.49
CA GLU A 276 -11.18 -28.97 -9.54
C GLU A 276 -12.39 -29.59 -10.25
N LYS A 277 -13.61 -29.13 -9.93
CA LYS A 277 -14.83 -29.59 -10.61
C LYS A 277 -14.86 -29.22 -12.10
N MET A 278 -14.25 -28.13 -12.51
CA MET A 278 -14.17 -27.75 -13.92
C MET A 278 -13.12 -28.57 -14.68
N SER A 279 -12.05 -29.00 -14.03
CA SER A 279 -11.01 -29.86 -14.63
C SER A 279 -11.47 -31.33 -14.81
N GLU A 280 -12.37 -31.79 -13.96
CA GLU A 280 -12.97 -33.14 -14.09
C GLU A 280 -14.07 -33.22 -15.17
N SER A 281 -14.66 -32.12 -15.60
CA SER A 281 -15.79 -32.09 -16.53
C SER A 281 -15.48 -32.36 -18.02
N PRO A 282 -14.24 -32.27 -18.58
CA PRO A 282 -14.01 -32.54 -20.00
C PRO A 282 -14.23 -34.03 -20.41
N LYS A 283 -13.99 -34.97 -19.49
CA LYS A 283 -14.16 -36.40 -19.80
C LYS A 283 -15.61 -36.85 -19.84
N GLU A 284 -16.47 -36.28 -19.01
CA GLU A 284 -17.90 -36.58 -19.03
C GLU A 284 -18.65 -35.93 -20.20
N GLN A 285 -18.25 -34.71 -20.61
CA GLN A 285 -18.86 -34.06 -21.76
C GLN A 285 -18.52 -34.74 -23.09
N GLN A 286 -17.33 -35.29 -23.26
CA GLN A 286 -17.01 -36.13 -24.42
C GLN A 286 -17.75 -37.48 -24.42
N LEU A 287 -17.98 -38.09 -23.26
CA LEU A 287 -18.76 -39.30 -23.13
C LEU A 287 -20.26 -39.06 -23.36
N MET A 288 -20.78 -37.91 -22.92
CA MET A 288 -22.16 -37.47 -23.18
C MET A 288 -22.38 -37.07 -24.65
N SER A 289 -21.42 -36.38 -25.27
CA SER A 289 -21.45 -36.02 -26.70
C SER A 289 -21.46 -37.27 -27.58
N ASN A 290 -20.66 -38.28 -27.23
CA ASN A 290 -20.68 -39.56 -27.97
C ASN A 290 -21.93 -40.38 -27.75
N LYS A 291 -22.60 -40.29 -26.59
CA LYS A 291 -23.91 -40.95 -26.36
C LYS A 291 -25.04 -40.21 -27.05
N THR A 292 -25.03 -38.88 -27.11
CA THR A 292 -26.05 -38.08 -27.79
C THR A 292 -25.96 -38.20 -29.31
N GLY A 293 -24.75 -38.34 -29.86
CA GLY A 293 -24.53 -38.60 -31.29
C GLY A 293 -25.15 -39.94 -31.75
N LYS A 294 -25.15 -40.97 -30.94
CA LYS A 294 -25.80 -42.27 -31.26
C LYS A 294 -27.33 -42.19 -31.24
N TYR A 295 -27.90 -41.34 -30.43
CA TYR A 295 -29.36 -41.16 -30.38
C TYR A 295 -29.90 -40.24 -31.48
N VAL A 296 -29.14 -39.25 -31.92
CA VAL A 296 -29.53 -38.33 -33.01
C VAL A 296 -29.53 -39.07 -34.35
N PHE A 297 -28.59 -39.99 -34.61
CA PHE A 297 -28.59 -40.80 -35.83
C PHE A 297 -29.74 -41.80 -35.95
N LYS A 298 -30.32 -42.24 -34.81
CA LYS A 298 -31.48 -43.17 -34.83
C LYS A 298 -32.80 -42.44 -35.09
N LYS A 299 -32.88 -41.15 -34.88
CA LYS A 299 -34.09 -40.32 -35.09
C LYS A 299 -34.17 -39.70 -36.50
N LEU A 300 -33.06 -39.67 -37.25
CA LEU A 300 -33.00 -39.12 -38.61
C LEU A 300 -33.26 -40.15 -39.72
N ARG A 301 -33.51 -41.43 -39.40
CA ARG A 301 -33.91 -42.47 -40.37
C ARG A 301 -35.40 -42.57 -40.58
N GLY A 302 -36.23 -41.78 -39.92
CA GLY A 302 -37.66 -41.63 -40.18
C GLY A 302 -37.90 -40.25 -40.79
N GLY A 303 -38.15 -40.22 -42.11
CA GLY A 303 -38.14 -39.07 -43.00
C GLY A 303 -38.76 -37.77 -42.49
N VAL A 304 -37.98 -36.72 -42.63
CA VAL A 304 -38.46 -35.34 -42.82
C VAL A 304 -37.64 -34.76 -43.95
N THR A 305 -38.24 -34.58 -45.09
CA THR A 305 -37.77 -33.82 -46.25
C THR A 305 -37.63 -32.35 -45.82
N ILE A 306 -36.44 -31.81 -45.88
CA ILE A 306 -36.22 -30.32 -45.78
C ILE A 306 -36.25 -29.80 -47.20
N ASP A 307 -37.26 -29.00 -47.46
CA ASP A 307 -37.42 -28.21 -48.68
C ASP A 307 -36.41 -27.06 -48.67
N THR A 308 -35.48 -27.03 -49.61
CA THR A 308 -34.49 -25.96 -49.82
C THR A 308 -34.90 -25.09 -51.00
N SER A 309 -36.06 -24.47 -50.92
CA SER A 309 -36.46 -23.46 -51.89
C SER A 309 -36.65 -22.12 -51.19
N GLY A 310 -35.68 -21.22 -51.37
CA GLY A 310 -35.87 -19.81 -51.07
C GLY A 310 -34.66 -19.08 -50.49
N PHE A 311 -33.67 -18.78 -51.31
CA PHE A 311 -32.94 -17.49 -51.27
C PHE A 311 -32.39 -17.18 -52.66
N GLY A 312 -33.12 -16.26 -53.33
CA GLY A 312 -32.56 -15.43 -54.38
C GLY A 312 -31.89 -14.22 -53.78
#